data_735b395a97fa8a124033575a5f171e1e
#
_entry.id   735b395a97fa8a124033575a5f171e1e
#
_cell.length_a   1.000
_cell.length_b   1.000
_cell.length_c   1.000
_cell.angle_alpha   90.00
_cell.angle_beta   90.00
_cell.angle_gamma   90.00
#
_symmetry.space_group_name_H-M   'P 1'
#
loop_
_entity.id
_entity.type
_entity.pdbx_description
1 polymer ?
#
loop_
_entity_poly.entity_id
_entity_poly.type
_entity_poly.pdbx_seq_one_letter_code
_entity_poly.pdbx_strand_id
1 'polypeptide(L)'
;MSYSCEHCGRVFETKLSTDGGIDFCSFCDKLNIAILDNGSDIIFGDFLIEEAIGAGGHSIVVKAKHIPSGIDYALKLFFSKCEDDNHISQEFLQEVETASQLVHENIVRIYEGGVHENIMYIVMEHIDGLNLGEYLELYVQMEPKEAVAAMVHACNALDYVWSNFLMIHRDVKPHNIIVTKEGAVKLCDFGLTSNHEMAVQESRNILGTPFYLSPEMIQTDIYQDNRSDIYSLGCTLYHLIVGLPPFNYGGLLEVVNARIENPPPDPREDFAECPEALAKIIMTMMATDSDERYATAFEVSEDLLRFLKDEAPHLVDPNRERANQ
;
A
#
# COMPACT_ATOMS: atom_id res chain seq x y z
N MET A 1 -23.31 -15.50 21.63
CA MET A 1 -23.69 -15.99 20.29
C MET A 1 -22.50 -16.64 19.63
N SER A 2 -22.71 -17.58 18.72
CA SER A 2 -21.61 -18.21 17.99
C SER A 2 -21.56 -17.69 16.57
N TYR A 3 -20.37 -17.24 16.13
CA TYR A 3 -20.12 -16.73 14.79
C TYR A 3 -19.04 -17.55 14.11
N SER A 4 -19.14 -17.69 12.79
CA SER A 4 -18.05 -18.24 11.98
C SER A 4 -17.06 -17.14 11.68
N CYS A 5 -15.78 -17.35 12.05
CA CYS A 5 -14.71 -16.43 11.73
C CYS A 5 -14.48 -16.39 10.22
N GLU A 6 -14.52 -15.21 9.63
CA GLU A 6 -14.27 -15.01 8.20
C GLU A 6 -12.84 -15.38 7.78
N HIS A 7 -11.88 -15.32 8.73
CA HIS A 7 -10.47 -15.60 8.46
C HIS A 7 -10.07 -17.06 8.61
N CYS A 8 -10.57 -17.78 9.64
CA CYS A 8 -10.18 -19.16 9.89
C CYS A 8 -11.33 -20.18 9.74
N GLY A 9 -12.53 -19.74 9.46
CA GLY A 9 -13.73 -20.57 9.28
C GLY A 9 -14.23 -21.25 10.55
N ARG A 10 -13.58 -21.05 11.71
CA ARG A 10 -14.00 -21.68 12.97
C ARG A 10 -15.12 -20.89 13.62
N VAL A 11 -16.07 -21.60 14.23
CA VAL A 11 -17.14 -20.99 15.00
C VAL A 11 -16.60 -20.67 16.39
N PHE A 12 -16.73 -19.42 16.82
CA PHE A 12 -16.33 -18.95 18.16
C PHE A 12 -17.52 -18.31 18.88
N GLU A 13 -17.48 -18.36 20.22
CA GLU A 13 -18.44 -17.64 21.05
C GLU A 13 -17.95 -16.21 21.28
N THR A 14 -18.74 -15.26 20.85
CA THR A 14 -18.45 -13.84 21.06
C THR A 14 -19.19 -13.30 22.29
N LYS A 15 -18.58 -12.32 22.94
CA LYS A 15 -19.23 -11.54 24.02
C LYS A 15 -20.14 -10.45 23.48
N LEU A 16 -20.22 -10.31 22.15
CA LEU A 16 -21.07 -9.32 21.51
C LEU A 16 -22.53 -9.46 21.96
N SER A 17 -23.18 -8.31 22.13
CA SER A 17 -24.62 -8.23 22.35
C SER A 17 -25.39 -8.80 21.14
N THR A 18 -26.69 -8.98 21.31
CA THR A 18 -27.60 -9.44 20.22
C THR A 18 -27.62 -8.50 19.02
N ASP A 19 -26.96 -7.36 19.11
CA ASP A 19 -27.12 -6.22 18.19
C ASP A 19 -25.96 -6.01 17.23
N GLY A 20 -25.01 -6.98 17.13
CA GLY A 20 -23.79 -6.85 16.30
C GLY A 20 -22.61 -6.25 17.06
N GLY A 21 -21.48 -6.09 16.39
CA GLY A 21 -20.30 -5.47 16.99
C GLY A 21 -18.99 -5.92 16.37
N ILE A 22 -17.91 -5.49 17.01
CA ILE A 22 -16.53 -5.82 16.65
C ILE A 22 -15.99 -6.72 17.74
N ASP A 23 -15.44 -7.90 17.38
CA ASP A 23 -14.83 -8.82 18.34
C ASP A 23 -13.66 -9.59 17.70
N PHE A 24 -12.78 -10.12 18.54
CA PHE A 24 -11.64 -10.93 18.10
C PHE A 24 -12.01 -12.41 18.11
N CYS A 25 -11.63 -13.12 17.04
CA CYS A 25 -11.77 -14.57 17.00
C CYS A 25 -10.87 -15.22 18.06
N SER A 26 -11.45 -16.00 18.98
CA SER A 26 -10.70 -16.71 20.02
C SER A 26 -9.74 -17.79 19.54
N PHE A 27 -9.73 -18.10 18.23
CA PHE A 27 -8.87 -19.13 17.63
C PHE A 27 -7.73 -18.57 16.78
N CYS A 28 -7.88 -17.40 16.19
CA CYS A 28 -6.85 -16.80 15.33
C CYS A 28 -6.54 -15.35 15.68
N ASP A 29 -7.14 -14.83 16.76
CA ASP A 29 -7.02 -13.45 17.27
C ASP A 29 -7.26 -12.33 16.24
N LYS A 30 -7.86 -12.67 15.08
CA LYS A 30 -8.22 -11.67 14.07
C LYS A 30 -9.55 -11.01 14.40
N LEU A 31 -9.63 -9.71 14.10
CA LEU A 31 -10.83 -8.91 14.27
C LEU A 31 -11.91 -9.40 13.30
N ASN A 32 -13.13 -9.52 13.80
CA ASN A 32 -14.32 -9.81 13.01
C ASN A 32 -15.36 -8.72 13.26
N ILE A 33 -15.95 -8.23 12.20
CA ILE A 33 -17.08 -7.31 12.27
C ILE A 33 -18.34 -8.13 11.99
N ALA A 34 -19.12 -8.39 13.04
CA ALA A 34 -20.39 -9.08 12.89
C ALA A 34 -21.47 -8.07 12.55
N ILE A 35 -21.72 -7.85 11.28
CA ILE A 35 -22.92 -7.16 10.79
C ILE A 35 -24.05 -8.17 10.87
N LEU A 36 -24.95 -7.98 11.82
CA LEU A 36 -26.14 -8.84 11.92
C LEU A 36 -27.20 -8.38 10.92
N ASP A 37 -27.80 -9.33 10.23
CA ASP A 37 -28.95 -9.10 9.32
C ASP A 37 -30.18 -8.47 10.00
N ASN A 38 -30.14 -8.24 11.30
CA ASN A 38 -31.23 -7.64 12.08
C ASN A 38 -31.30 -6.10 11.96
N GLY A 39 -30.41 -5.46 11.20
CA GLY A 39 -30.38 -4.01 10.97
C GLY A 39 -29.94 -3.18 12.16
N SER A 40 -29.21 -3.76 13.12
CA SER A 40 -28.62 -3.01 14.23
C SER A 40 -27.38 -2.25 13.76
N ASP A 41 -27.27 -0.98 14.16
CA ASP A 41 -26.14 -0.11 13.87
C ASP A 41 -24.91 -0.55 14.69
N ILE A 42 -23.77 -0.70 14.04
CA ILE A 42 -22.49 -0.92 14.71
C ILE A 42 -21.83 0.44 14.95
N ILE A 43 -21.66 0.80 16.22
CA ILE A 43 -21.05 2.06 16.61
C ILE A 43 -19.66 1.78 17.20
N PHE A 44 -18.66 2.48 16.68
CA PHE A 44 -17.30 2.49 17.20
C PHE A 44 -16.91 3.92 17.58
N GLY A 45 -16.90 4.21 18.87
CA GLY A 45 -16.78 5.60 19.35
C GLY A 45 -17.90 6.49 18.80
N ASP A 46 -17.51 7.53 18.08
CA ASP A 46 -18.44 8.47 17.41
C ASP A 46 -18.76 8.08 15.95
N PHE A 47 -18.41 6.87 15.53
CA PHE A 47 -18.55 6.43 14.14
C PHE A 47 -19.55 5.29 14.00
N LEU A 48 -20.51 5.47 13.09
CA LEU A 48 -21.40 4.42 12.62
C LEU A 48 -20.72 3.67 11.47
N ILE A 49 -20.43 2.39 11.66
CA ILE A 49 -19.81 1.54 10.63
C ILE A 49 -20.86 1.15 9.60
N GLU A 50 -20.58 1.43 8.32
CA GLU A 50 -21.49 1.15 7.22
C GLU A 50 -21.11 -0.16 6.49
N GLU A 51 -19.85 -0.30 6.08
CA GLU A 51 -19.38 -1.47 5.34
C GLU A 51 -17.86 -1.68 5.49
N ALA A 52 -17.40 -2.91 5.26
CA ALA A 52 -15.98 -3.22 5.14
C ALA A 52 -15.53 -2.95 3.70
N ILE A 53 -14.47 -2.12 3.54
CA ILE A 53 -13.95 -1.71 2.24
C ILE A 53 -12.54 -2.26 1.95
N GLY A 54 -11.90 -2.91 2.93
CA GLY A 54 -10.62 -3.57 2.76
C GLY A 54 -10.27 -4.43 3.96
N ALA A 55 -9.57 -5.54 3.72
CA ALA A 55 -9.09 -6.43 4.78
C ALA A 55 -7.65 -6.85 4.48
N GLY A 56 -6.77 -6.68 5.45
CA GLY A 56 -5.37 -7.09 5.41
C GLY A 56 -5.03 -8.14 6.46
N GLY A 57 -3.76 -8.56 6.51
CA GLY A 57 -3.26 -9.54 7.49
C GLY A 57 -3.45 -9.08 8.94
N HIS A 58 -3.33 -7.78 9.21
CA HIS A 58 -3.28 -7.19 10.55
C HIS A 58 -4.30 -6.07 10.79
N SER A 59 -5.11 -5.74 9.81
CA SER A 59 -6.11 -4.67 9.91
C SER A 59 -7.28 -4.89 8.97
N ILE A 60 -8.39 -4.23 9.30
CA ILE A 60 -9.54 -4.08 8.43
C ILE A 60 -9.81 -2.59 8.21
N VAL A 61 -10.22 -2.22 7.01
CA VAL A 61 -10.64 -0.86 6.69
C VAL A 61 -12.14 -0.88 6.48
N VAL A 62 -12.83 0.01 7.16
CA VAL A 62 -14.29 0.15 7.07
C VAL A 62 -14.65 1.56 6.65
N LYS A 63 -15.71 1.68 5.86
CA LYS A 63 -16.40 2.94 5.67
C LYS A 63 -17.27 3.21 6.89
N ALA A 64 -17.18 4.41 7.44
CA ALA A 64 -17.91 4.81 8.62
C ALA A 64 -18.38 6.26 8.55
N LYS A 65 -19.56 6.52 9.05
CA LYS A 65 -20.12 7.86 9.16
C LYS A 65 -19.88 8.43 10.55
N HIS A 66 -19.23 9.58 10.64
CA HIS A 66 -19.06 10.29 11.89
C HIS A 66 -20.39 10.90 12.34
N ILE A 67 -20.95 10.37 13.41
CA ILE A 67 -22.32 10.67 13.87
C ILE A 67 -22.55 12.17 14.10
N PRO A 68 -21.63 12.93 14.79
CA PRO A 68 -21.85 14.35 15.04
C PRO A 68 -21.83 15.23 13.78
N SER A 69 -20.99 14.92 12.77
CA SER A 69 -20.84 15.75 11.57
C SER A 69 -21.57 15.24 10.36
N GLY A 70 -21.95 13.94 10.33
CA GLY A 70 -22.55 13.29 9.19
C GLY A 70 -21.59 13.05 8.01
N ILE A 71 -20.27 13.25 8.21
CA ILE A 71 -19.24 13.06 7.18
C ILE A 71 -18.80 11.60 7.15
N ASP A 72 -18.58 11.07 5.95
CA ASP A 72 -18.05 9.72 5.74
C ASP A 72 -16.53 9.71 5.83
N TYR A 73 -15.99 8.72 6.55
CA TYR A 73 -14.55 8.46 6.72
C TYR A 73 -14.23 7.00 6.44
N ALA A 74 -12.96 6.70 6.20
CA ALA A 74 -12.43 5.36 6.27
C ALA A 74 -11.75 5.17 7.64
N LEU A 75 -12.12 4.11 8.36
CA LEU A 75 -11.47 3.73 9.61
C LEU A 75 -10.62 2.48 9.37
N LYS A 76 -9.31 2.57 9.64
CA LYS A 76 -8.44 1.41 9.67
C LYS A 76 -8.33 0.91 11.11
N LEU A 77 -8.84 -0.30 11.36
CA LEU A 77 -8.88 -0.94 12.67
C LEU A 77 -7.85 -2.05 12.72
N PHE A 78 -6.98 -2.05 13.73
CA PHE A 78 -5.89 -3.01 13.84
C PHE A 78 -6.25 -4.22 14.70
N PHE A 79 -5.82 -5.41 14.27
CA PHE A 79 -6.15 -6.68 14.94
C PHE A 79 -5.38 -6.94 16.23
N SER A 80 -4.36 -6.16 16.54
CA SER A 80 -3.60 -6.29 17.78
C SER A 80 -4.36 -5.71 18.95
N LYS A 81 -4.60 -6.52 19.99
CA LYS A 81 -5.07 -6.00 21.27
C LYS A 81 -3.95 -5.21 21.92
N CYS A 82 -4.23 -4.00 22.36
CA CYS A 82 -3.36 -3.29 23.30
C CYS A 82 -3.43 -3.98 24.68
N GLU A 83 -2.75 -5.12 24.85
CA GLU A 83 -2.54 -5.73 26.15
C GLU A 83 -1.31 -5.08 26.78
N ASP A 84 -1.53 -4.13 27.69
CA ASP A 84 -0.58 -3.56 28.67
C ASP A 84 0.76 -2.98 28.19
N ASP A 85 0.96 -2.69 26.90
CA ASP A 85 2.19 -2.05 26.45
C ASP A 85 1.95 -0.57 26.09
N ASN A 86 2.10 0.30 27.11
CA ASN A 86 2.12 1.76 26.94
C ASN A 86 3.13 2.22 25.88
N HIS A 87 4.12 1.41 25.50
CA HIS A 87 5.11 1.72 24.49
C HIS A 87 4.55 1.56 23.08
N ILE A 88 3.87 0.45 22.76
CA ILE A 88 3.31 0.21 21.41
C ILE A 88 2.27 1.28 21.06
N SER A 89 1.44 1.69 22.04
CA SER A 89 0.45 2.74 21.79
C SER A 89 1.08 4.12 21.59
N GLN A 90 2.23 4.41 22.20
CA GLN A 90 2.93 5.69 22.02
C GLN A 90 3.63 5.78 20.65
N GLU A 91 4.33 4.74 20.23
CA GLU A 91 4.96 4.67 18.91
C GLU A 91 3.91 4.79 17.80
N PHE A 92 2.82 4.03 17.91
CA PHE A 92 1.70 4.12 16.97
C PHE A 92 1.11 5.54 16.88
N LEU A 93 0.86 6.19 18.01
CA LEU A 93 0.31 7.55 18.02
C LEU A 93 1.29 8.57 17.41
N GLN A 94 2.60 8.41 17.64
CA GLN A 94 3.63 9.25 17.03
C GLN A 94 3.70 9.06 15.50
N GLU A 95 3.55 7.83 15.01
CA GLU A 95 3.47 7.54 13.57
C GLU A 95 2.23 8.18 12.95
N VAL A 96 1.07 8.03 13.58
CA VAL A 96 -0.17 8.66 13.13
C VAL A 96 -0.03 10.18 13.11
N GLU A 97 0.57 10.78 14.16
CA GLU A 97 0.82 12.23 14.21
C GLU A 97 1.70 12.68 13.04
N THR A 98 2.76 11.93 12.74
CA THR A 98 3.64 12.23 11.60
C THR A 98 2.90 12.08 10.27
N ALA A 99 2.18 10.99 10.08
CA ALA A 99 1.42 10.74 8.85
C ALA A 99 0.27 11.76 8.65
N SER A 100 -0.32 12.28 9.73
CA SER A 100 -1.36 13.30 9.67
C SER A 100 -0.87 14.66 9.13
N GLN A 101 0.46 14.90 9.14
CA GLN A 101 1.07 16.11 8.58
C GLN A 101 1.16 16.06 7.03
N LEU A 102 1.03 14.88 6.43
CA LEU A 102 1.07 14.71 4.99
C LEU A 102 -0.22 15.29 4.36
N VAL A 103 -0.09 16.41 3.66
CA VAL A 103 -1.22 17.09 3.00
C VAL A 103 -0.89 17.28 1.53
N HIS A 104 -1.37 16.38 0.69
CA HIS A 104 -1.14 16.41 -0.74
C HIS A 104 -2.35 15.84 -1.50
N GLU A 105 -2.65 16.34 -2.69
CA GLU A 105 -3.80 15.90 -3.48
C GLU A 105 -3.75 14.41 -3.86
N ASN A 106 -2.56 13.87 -4.02
CA ASN A 106 -2.33 12.46 -4.37
C ASN A 106 -2.02 11.57 -3.15
N ILE A 107 -2.29 12.02 -1.93
CA ILE A 107 -2.15 11.24 -0.71
C ILE A 107 -3.51 11.15 -0.01
N VAL A 108 -3.88 9.96 0.46
CA VAL A 108 -5.04 9.80 1.33
C VAL A 108 -4.80 10.52 2.65
N ARG A 109 -5.65 11.49 2.97
CA ARG A 109 -5.52 12.29 4.18
C ARG A 109 -5.75 11.43 5.42
N ILE A 110 -4.81 11.47 6.38
CA ILE A 110 -5.01 10.97 7.73
C ILE A 110 -5.41 12.15 8.61
N TYR A 111 -6.47 11.99 9.40
CA TYR A 111 -6.99 13.03 10.28
C TYR A 111 -6.52 12.84 11.72
N GLU A 112 -6.69 11.64 12.24
CA GLU A 112 -6.33 11.27 13.61
C GLU A 112 -6.18 9.76 13.76
N GLY A 113 -5.70 9.32 14.90
CA GLY A 113 -5.74 7.92 15.32
C GLY A 113 -5.75 7.83 16.83
N GLY A 114 -6.07 6.66 17.34
CA GLY A 114 -6.23 6.45 18.76
C GLY A 114 -6.42 4.99 19.13
N VAL A 115 -6.83 4.79 20.37
CA VAL A 115 -7.22 3.50 20.92
C VAL A 115 -8.63 3.63 21.50
N HIS A 116 -9.54 2.80 21.05
CA HIS A 116 -10.90 2.70 21.57
C HIS A 116 -11.22 1.23 21.85
N GLU A 117 -11.67 0.92 23.08
CA GLU A 117 -11.94 -0.46 23.53
C GLU A 117 -10.80 -1.47 23.25
N ASN A 118 -9.56 -1.04 23.46
CA ASN A 118 -8.32 -1.78 23.19
C ASN A 118 -8.07 -2.08 21.70
N ILE A 119 -8.76 -1.41 20.78
CA ILE A 119 -8.53 -1.47 19.35
C ILE A 119 -7.82 -0.19 18.92
N MET A 120 -6.63 -0.31 18.32
CA MET A 120 -5.98 0.81 17.66
C MET A 120 -6.72 1.13 16.35
N TYR A 121 -6.91 2.42 16.08
CA TYR A 121 -7.61 2.86 14.88
C TYR A 121 -6.98 4.12 14.28
N ILE A 122 -7.22 4.31 12.98
CA ILE A 122 -6.86 5.51 12.24
C ILE A 122 -8.09 5.99 11.49
N VAL A 123 -8.36 7.29 11.58
CA VAL A 123 -9.39 7.99 10.82
C VAL A 123 -8.76 8.63 9.60
N MET A 124 -9.22 8.29 8.42
CA MET A 124 -8.69 8.81 7.16
C MET A 124 -9.80 9.19 6.18
N GLU A 125 -9.41 9.91 5.15
CA GLU A 125 -10.26 10.29 4.03
C GLU A 125 -10.89 9.05 3.40
N HIS A 126 -12.21 9.03 3.27
CA HIS A 126 -12.90 8.01 2.48
C HIS A 126 -12.82 8.37 0.99
N ILE A 127 -12.34 7.45 0.18
CA ILE A 127 -12.22 7.62 -1.26
C ILE A 127 -13.24 6.69 -1.96
N ASP A 128 -14.18 7.28 -2.69
CA ASP A 128 -15.09 6.51 -3.57
C ASP A 128 -14.36 6.14 -4.87
N GLY A 129 -13.69 4.99 -4.87
CA GLY A 129 -12.86 4.53 -5.97
C GLY A 129 -12.50 3.06 -5.85
N LEU A 130 -11.71 2.57 -6.81
CA LEU A 130 -11.11 1.23 -6.79
C LEU A 130 -9.61 1.37 -6.55
N ASN A 131 -9.04 0.50 -5.73
CA ASN A 131 -7.60 0.37 -5.75
C ASN A 131 -7.14 -0.40 -6.99
N LEU A 132 -5.89 -0.17 -7.42
CA LEU A 132 -5.37 -0.80 -8.64
C LEU A 132 -5.23 -2.32 -8.53
N GLY A 133 -5.20 -2.89 -7.31
CA GLY A 133 -5.27 -4.34 -7.08
C GLY A 133 -6.63 -4.89 -7.48
N GLU A 134 -7.71 -4.29 -6.98
CA GLU A 134 -9.09 -4.62 -7.37
C GLU A 134 -9.32 -4.42 -8.88
N TYR A 135 -8.72 -3.36 -9.45
CA TYR A 135 -8.75 -3.15 -10.90
C TYR A 135 -8.13 -4.34 -11.66
N LEU A 136 -6.96 -4.81 -11.24
CA LEU A 136 -6.29 -5.96 -11.85
C LEU A 136 -7.10 -7.28 -11.70
N GLU A 137 -7.78 -7.46 -10.58
CA GLU A 137 -8.69 -8.61 -10.40
C GLU A 137 -9.87 -8.59 -11.39
N LEU A 138 -10.35 -7.40 -11.75
CA LEU A 138 -11.47 -7.24 -12.68
C LEU A 138 -11.05 -7.26 -14.16
N TYR A 139 -9.91 -6.65 -14.50
CA TYR A 139 -9.52 -6.37 -15.89
C TYR A 139 -8.20 -7.01 -16.32
N VAL A 140 -7.48 -7.67 -15.38
CA VAL A 140 -6.20 -8.36 -15.56
C VAL A 140 -5.03 -7.41 -15.81
N GLN A 141 -5.16 -6.45 -16.73
CA GLN A 141 -4.13 -5.49 -17.10
C GLN A 141 -4.75 -4.13 -17.42
N MET A 142 -3.94 -3.08 -17.42
CA MET A 142 -4.34 -1.71 -17.71
C MET A 142 -3.71 -1.24 -19.02
N GLU A 143 -4.42 -0.39 -19.73
CA GLU A 143 -3.89 0.24 -20.94
C GLU A 143 -2.64 1.08 -20.60
N PRO A 144 -1.52 1.00 -21.36
CA PRO A 144 -0.26 1.65 -21.01
C PRO A 144 -0.35 3.14 -20.67
N LYS A 145 -1.10 3.94 -21.44
CA LYS A 145 -1.23 5.38 -21.16
C LYS A 145 -2.04 5.66 -19.90
N GLU A 146 -3.05 4.83 -19.59
CA GLU A 146 -3.83 4.95 -18.34
C GLU A 146 -2.99 4.58 -17.11
N ALA A 147 -2.23 3.48 -17.19
CA ALA A 147 -1.32 3.07 -16.13
C ALA A 147 -0.26 4.16 -15.87
N VAL A 148 0.36 4.68 -16.92
CA VAL A 148 1.35 5.75 -16.82
C VAL A 148 0.74 7.02 -16.20
N ALA A 149 -0.47 7.42 -16.60
CA ALA A 149 -1.13 8.57 -16.01
C ALA A 149 -1.35 8.40 -14.49
N ALA A 150 -1.77 7.21 -14.05
CA ALA A 150 -1.91 6.92 -12.61
C ALA A 150 -0.54 6.97 -11.88
N MET A 151 0.53 6.43 -12.49
CA MET A 151 1.86 6.43 -11.90
C MET A 151 2.47 7.84 -11.78
N VAL A 152 2.17 8.77 -12.69
CA VAL A 152 2.59 10.18 -12.54
C VAL A 152 2.08 10.77 -11.23
N HIS A 153 0.83 10.52 -10.87
CA HIS A 153 0.25 10.99 -9.61
C HIS A 153 0.88 10.31 -8.38
N ALA A 154 1.18 9.01 -8.48
CA ALA A 154 1.89 8.29 -7.42
C ALA A 154 3.32 8.84 -7.24
N CYS A 155 4.04 9.17 -8.34
CA CYS A 155 5.33 9.83 -8.28
C CYS A 155 5.24 11.18 -7.55
N ASN A 156 4.23 12.01 -7.84
CA ASN A 156 4.04 13.30 -7.18
C ASN A 156 3.87 13.12 -5.66
N ALA A 157 3.12 12.10 -5.22
CA ALA A 157 2.95 11.78 -3.81
C ALA A 157 4.28 11.38 -3.15
N LEU A 158 5.04 10.47 -3.78
CA LEU A 158 6.32 9.99 -3.26
C LEU A 158 7.37 11.10 -3.21
N ASP A 159 7.46 11.93 -4.26
CA ASP A 159 8.39 13.05 -4.31
C ASP A 159 8.06 14.10 -3.24
N TYR A 160 6.78 14.42 -3.03
CA TYR A 160 6.34 15.32 -1.96
C TYR A 160 6.78 14.82 -0.58
N VAL A 161 6.59 13.53 -0.29
CA VAL A 161 6.93 12.96 1.02
C VAL A 161 8.44 12.92 1.23
N TRP A 162 9.21 12.52 0.22
CA TRP A 162 10.66 12.51 0.32
C TRP A 162 11.23 13.92 0.46
N SER A 163 10.84 14.85 -0.40
CA SER A 163 11.40 16.21 -0.44
C SER A 163 11.09 17.04 0.79
N ASN A 164 9.95 16.80 1.46
CA ASN A 164 9.53 17.62 2.61
C ASN A 164 9.76 16.95 3.97
N PHE A 165 9.78 15.60 4.02
CA PHE A 165 9.82 14.86 5.28
C PHE A 165 10.96 13.82 5.34
N LEU A 166 11.69 13.58 4.25
CA LEU A 166 12.70 12.52 4.12
C LEU A 166 12.16 11.14 4.53
N MET A 167 10.89 10.90 4.25
CA MET A 167 10.20 9.64 4.52
C MET A 167 10.09 8.79 3.26
N ILE A 168 10.13 7.48 3.43
CA ILE A 168 9.87 6.48 2.40
C ILE A 168 8.57 5.73 2.73
N HIS A 169 7.84 5.34 1.69
CA HIS A 169 6.55 4.66 1.83
C HIS A 169 6.69 3.20 2.25
N ARG A 170 7.66 2.48 1.64
CA ARG A 170 8.00 1.07 1.88
C ARG A 170 6.99 0.00 1.45
N ASP A 171 5.77 0.37 1.10
CA ASP A 171 4.72 -0.58 0.68
C ASP A 171 3.97 -0.07 -0.56
N VAL A 172 4.71 0.42 -1.56
CA VAL A 172 4.11 0.85 -2.84
C VAL A 172 3.71 -0.40 -3.64
N LYS A 173 2.40 -0.55 -3.86
CA LYS A 173 1.80 -1.67 -4.60
C LYS A 173 0.43 -1.28 -5.16
N PRO A 174 -0.15 -2.06 -6.11
CA PRO A 174 -1.45 -1.74 -6.69
C PRO A 174 -2.55 -1.52 -5.66
N HIS A 175 -2.61 -2.32 -4.58
CA HIS A 175 -3.63 -2.21 -3.55
C HIS A 175 -3.58 -0.89 -2.75
N ASN A 176 -2.43 -0.20 -2.74
CA ASN A 176 -2.24 1.04 -2.01
C ASN A 176 -2.38 2.29 -2.91
N ILE A 177 -2.82 2.13 -4.15
CA ILE A 177 -3.09 3.22 -5.09
C ILE A 177 -4.57 3.16 -5.48
N ILE A 178 -5.33 4.19 -5.08
CA ILE A 178 -6.77 4.28 -5.30
C ILE A 178 -7.02 5.25 -6.45
N VAL A 179 -7.91 4.86 -7.38
CA VAL A 179 -8.35 5.70 -8.49
C VAL A 179 -9.84 5.95 -8.34
N THR A 180 -10.24 7.22 -8.28
CA THR A 180 -11.66 7.62 -8.21
C THR A 180 -12.32 7.52 -9.59
N LYS A 181 -13.65 7.57 -9.60
CA LYS A 181 -14.44 7.59 -10.85
C LYS A 181 -14.13 8.80 -11.74
N GLU A 182 -13.68 9.90 -11.12
CA GLU A 182 -13.26 11.14 -11.82
C GLU A 182 -11.82 11.10 -12.32
N GLY A 183 -11.08 10.00 -12.03
CA GLY A 183 -9.69 9.81 -12.43
C GLY A 183 -8.66 10.43 -11.48
N ALA A 184 -9.07 10.90 -10.29
CA ALA A 184 -8.11 11.32 -9.28
C ALA A 184 -7.41 10.08 -8.68
N VAL A 185 -6.10 10.20 -8.45
CA VAL A 185 -5.27 9.11 -7.93
C VAL A 185 -4.74 9.49 -6.56
N LYS A 186 -4.86 8.58 -5.59
CA LYS A 186 -4.37 8.78 -4.23
C LYS A 186 -3.60 7.55 -3.74
N LEU A 187 -2.43 7.79 -3.19
CA LEU A 187 -1.60 6.80 -2.52
C LEU A 187 -2.00 6.74 -1.03
N CYS A 188 -2.21 5.55 -0.50
CA CYS A 188 -2.60 5.31 0.90
C CYS A 188 -1.54 4.49 1.64
N ASP A 189 -1.73 4.34 2.96
CA ASP A 189 -0.90 3.52 3.84
C ASP A 189 0.57 3.97 4.00
N PHE A 190 0.81 5.30 4.05
CA PHE A 190 2.11 5.87 4.36
C PHE A 190 2.56 5.55 5.79
N GLY A 191 3.74 4.94 5.90
CA GLY A 191 4.56 4.98 7.12
C GLY A 191 3.98 4.36 8.39
N LEU A 192 2.90 3.58 8.31
CA LEU A 192 2.28 2.93 9.48
C LEU A 192 3.01 1.65 9.90
N THR A 193 4.17 1.39 9.34
CA THR A 193 5.02 0.23 9.62
C THR A 193 6.45 0.69 9.88
N SER A 194 6.66 1.60 10.85
CA SER A 194 8.00 2.09 11.21
C SER A 194 8.86 1.03 11.90
N ASN A 195 8.28 -0.07 12.37
CA ASN A 195 9.05 -1.21 12.82
C ASN A 195 9.49 -2.08 11.64
N HIS A 196 10.70 -1.81 11.14
CA HIS A 196 11.42 -2.65 10.19
C HIS A 196 11.37 -4.15 10.57
N GLU A 197 11.33 -4.47 11.87
CA GLU A 197 11.14 -5.83 12.39
C GLU A 197 9.73 -6.38 12.12
N MET A 198 8.68 -5.58 12.18
CA MET A 198 7.31 -6.02 11.85
C MET A 198 7.15 -6.22 10.35
N ALA A 199 7.64 -5.30 9.52
CA ALA A 199 7.62 -5.46 8.06
C ALA A 199 8.43 -6.69 7.60
N VAL A 200 9.57 -6.98 8.25
CA VAL A 200 10.36 -8.20 7.98
C VAL A 200 9.73 -9.45 8.59
N GLN A 201 9.06 -9.36 9.76
CA GLN A 201 8.28 -10.48 10.30
C GLN A 201 7.00 -10.73 9.50
N GLU A 202 6.35 -9.68 9.02
CA GLU A 202 5.26 -9.79 8.04
C GLU A 202 5.77 -10.46 6.76
N SER A 203 6.95 -10.10 6.28
CA SER A 203 7.62 -10.78 5.16
C SER A 203 7.93 -12.27 5.47
N ARG A 204 8.19 -12.65 6.69
CA ARG A 204 8.43 -14.06 7.09
C ARG A 204 7.15 -14.87 7.31
N ASN A 205 6.03 -14.22 7.63
CA ASN A 205 4.70 -14.84 7.76
C ASN A 205 3.86 -14.73 6.48
N ILE A 206 4.48 -14.66 5.35
CA ILE A 206 4.00 -14.25 4.05
C ILE A 206 2.81 -15.07 3.56
N LEU A 207 1.68 -14.41 3.61
CA LEU A 207 0.54 -14.65 2.73
C LEU A 207 0.24 -13.44 1.82
N GLY A 208 1.21 -12.52 1.61
CA GLY A 208 1.02 -11.41 0.69
C GLY A 208 2.18 -10.43 0.62
N THR A 209 2.84 -10.38 -0.47
CA THR A 209 3.47 -9.24 -1.13
C THR A 209 5.00 -9.06 -1.04
N PRO A 210 5.85 -10.07 -1.26
CA PRO A 210 7.25 -9.81 -1.56
C PRO A 210 7.45 -9.33 -3.01
N PHE A 211 6.38 -9.33 -3.82
CA PHE A 211 6.44 -9.02 -5.26
C PHE A 211 6.81 -7.57 -5.60
N TYR A 212 6.86 -6.66 -4.64
CA TYR A 212 7.16 -5.24 -4.88
C TYR A 212 8.35 -4.74 -4.05
N LEU A 213 8.89 -5.56 -3.13
CA LEU A 213 10.04 -5.17 -2.29
C LEU A 213 11.29 -4.97 -3.15
N SER A 214 12.03 -3.90 -2.90
CA SER A 214 13.31 -3.67 -3.55
C SER A 214 14.40 -4.60 -3.01
N PRO A 215 15.50 -4.85 -3.77
CA PRO A 215 16.61 -5.68 -3.32
C PRO A 215 17.18 -5.25 -1.97
N GLU A 216 17.36 -3.95 -1.75
CA GLU A 216 17.86 -3.38 -0.48
C GLU A 216 16.88 -3.51 0.69
N MET A 217 15.57 -3.55 0.43
CA MET A 217 14.58 -3.83 1.47
C MET A 217 14.58 -5.30 1.91
N ILE A 218 14.99 -6.20 1.02
CA ILE A 218 15.16 -7.63 1.30
C ILE A 218 16.47 -7.86 2.06
N GLN A 219 17.53 -7.15 1.68
CA GLN A 219 18.86 -7.21 2.28
C GLN A 219 18.98 -6.19 3.41
N THR A 220 18.50 -6.54 4.59
CA THR A 220 18.31 -5.66 5.76
C THR A 220 19.51 -4.83 6.20
N ASP A 221 20.72 -5.13 5.74
CA ASP A 221 21.96 -4.44 6.10
C ASP A 221 22.29 -3.27 5.14
N ILE A 222 21.45 -3.01 4.13
CA ILE A 222 21.67 -1.97 3.14
C ILE A 222 20.81 -0.73 3.48
N TYR A 223 21.42 0.46 3.32
CA TYR A 223 20.71 1.72 3.49
C TYR A 223 19.56 1.86 2.50
N GLN A 224 18.40 2.27 3.00
CA GLN A 224 17.18 2.47 2.22
C GLN A 224 16.87 3.96 2.10
N ASP A 225 16.56 4.40 0.89
CA ASP A 225 16.09 5.76 0.60
C ASP A 225 14.87 5.72 -0.36
N ASN A 226 14.48 6.88 -0.87
CA ASN A 226 13.35 7.04 -1.81
C ASN A 226 13.44 6.14 -3.06
N ARG A 227 14.63 5.67 -3.42
CA ARG A 227 14.84 4.79 -4.59
C ARG A 227 14.28 3.39 -4.37
N SER A 228 14.05 2.99 -3.10
CA SER A 228 13.32 1.78 -2.77
C SER A 228 11.84 1.88 -3.20
N ASP A 229 11.21 3.03 -2.99
CA ASP A 229 9.84 3.27 -3.44
C ASP A 229 9.76 3.38 -4.97
N ILE A 230 10.79 3.93 -5.64
CA ILE A 230 10.89 3.97 -7.11
C ILE A 230 10.91 2.55 -7.67
N TYR A 231 11.68 1.64 -7.07
CA TYR A 231 11.67 0.22 -7.47
C TYR A 231 10.29 -0.40 -7.32
N SER A 232 9.65 -0.22 -6.17
CA SER A 232 8.32 -0.75 -5.88
C SER A 232 7.26 -0.19 -6.85
N LEU A 233 7.37 1.09 -7.20
CA LEU A 233 6.52 1.73 -8.20
C LEU A 233 6.77 1.16 -9.60
N GLY A 234 8.02 0.85 -9.96
CA GLY A 234 8.38 0.16 -11.20
C GLY A 234 7.75 -1.23 -11.29
N CYS A 235 7.82 -2.01 -10.18
CA CYS A 235 7.13 -3.31 -10.09
C CYS A 235 5.61 -3.16 -10.22
N THR A 236 5.05 -2.10 -9.65
CA THR A 236 3.62 -1.80 -9.75
C THR A 236 3.23 -1.49 -11.19
N LEU A 237 3.98 -0.62 -11.87
CA LEU A 237 3.74 -0.29 -13.27
C LEU A 237 3.90 -1.50 -14.19
N TYR A 238 4.95 -2.33 -13.97
CA TYR A 238 5.10 -3.61 -14.67
C TYR A 238 3.85 -4.46 -14.54
N HIS A 239 3.38 -4.66 -13.28
CA HIS A 239 2.20 -5.48 -13.01
C HIS A 239 0.93 -4.94 -13.70
N LEU A 240 0.73 -3.63 -13.72
CA LEU A 240 -0.41 -3.01 -14.39
C LEU A 240 -0.39 -3.24 -15.91
N ILE A 241 0.79 -3.24 -16.54
CA ILE A 241 0.97 -3.41 -17.99
C ILE A 241 0.88 -4.89 -18.39
N VAL A 242 1.55 -5.77 -17.63
CA VAL A 242 1.69 -7.19 -17.97
C VAL A 242 0.52 -8.02 -17.43
N GLY A 243 -0.12 -7.58 -16.34
CA GLY A 243 -1.16 -8.32 -15.63
C GLY A 243 -0.63 -9.32 -14.59
N LEU A 244 0.70 -9.41 -14.45
CA LEU A 244 1.38 -10.23 -13.45
C LEU A 244 2.56 -9.45 -12.88
N PRO A 245 2.90 -9.63 -11.59
CA PRO A 245 4.06 -8.96 -11.00
C PRO A 245 5.37 -9.48 -11.62
N PRO A 246 6.45 -8.67 -11.63
CA PRO A 246 7.74 -9.14 -12.10
C PRO A 246 8.28 -10.26 -11.23
N PHE A 247 9.07 -11.17 -11.82
CA PHE A 247 9.61 -12.37 -11.16
C PHE A 247 8.54 -13.33 -10.61
N ASN A 248 7.38 -13.39 -11.27
CA ASN A 248 6.25 -14.24 -10.85
C ASN A 248 6.46 -15.71 -11.24
N TYR A 249 7.47 -16.37 -10.65
CA TYR A 249 7.76 -17.79 -10.87
C TYR A 249 8.30 -18.45 -9.59
N GLY A 250 7.93 -19.73 -9.42
CA GLY A 250 8.38 -20.53 -8.27
C GLY A 250 7.69 -20.16 -6.96
N GLY A 251 8.36 -20.47 -5.86
CA GLY A 251 7.92 -20.13 -4.51
C GLY A 251 8.45 -18.78 -4.06
N LEU A 252 8.03 -18.36 -2.86
CA LEU A 252 8.38 -17.07 -2.29
C LEU A 252 9.88 -16.79 -2.23
N LEU A 253 10.67 -17.78 -1.80
CA LEU A 253 12.13 -17.64 -1.69
C LEU A 253 12.78 -17.47 -3.06
N GLU A 254 12.25 -18.14 -4.10
CA GLU A 254 12.73 -17.98 -5.47
C GLU A 254 12.46 -16.57 -6.00
N VAL A 255 11.27 -16.02 -5.73
CA VAL A 255 10.94 -14.63 -6.10
C VAL A 255 11.88 -13.62 -5.42
N VAL A 256 12.12 -13.79 -4.11
CA VAL A 256 13.02 -12.94 -3.33
C VAL A 256 14.46 -13.01 -3.85
N ASN A 257 14.99 -14.23 -4.08
CA ASN A 257 16.35 -14.41 -4.60
C ASN A 257 16.48 -13.86 -6.02
N ALA A 258 15.47 -14.07 -6.87
CA ALA A 258 15.50 -13.59 -8.24
C ALA A 258 15.67 -12.08 -8.35
N ARG A 259 15.08 -11.30 -7.43
CA ARG A 259 15.21 -9.84 -7.37
C ARG A 259 16.61 -9.35 -7.01
N ILE A 260 17.33 -10.15 -6.20
CA ILE A 260 18.69 -9.83 -5.78
C ILE A 260 19.71 -10.23 -6.86
N GLU A 261 19.47 -11.36 -7.52
CA GLU A 261 20.47 -12.03 -8.38
C GLU A 261 20.28 -11.73 -9.87
N ASN A 262 19.08 -11.34 -10.31
CA ASN A 262 18.76 -11.15 -11.72
C ASN A 262 18.48 -9.68 -12.06
N PRO A 263 18.75 -9.25 -13.29
CA PRO A 263 18.27 -7.97 -13.80
C PRO A 263 16.73 -7.96 -13.86
N PRO A 264 16.10 -6.77 -13.90
CA PRO A 264 14.66 -6.67 -14.06
C PRO A 264 14.21 -7.33 -15.38
N PRO A 265 13.09 -8.10 -15.36
CA PRO A 265 12.53 -8.67 -16.58
C PRO A 265 12.05 -7.56 -17.53
N ASP A 266 12.27 -7.75 -18.83
CA ASP A 266 11.71 -6.84 -19.83
C ASP A 266 10.21 -7.11 -19.97
N PRO A 267 9.32 -6.11 -19.73
CA PRO A 267 7.88 -6.31 -19.83
C PRO A 267 7.43 -6.76 -21.23
N ARG A 268 8.25 -6.55 -22.27
CA ARG A 268 7.95 -6.99 -23.64
C ARG A 268 8.08 -8.49 -23.86
N GLU A 269 8.72 -9.21 -22.94
CA GLU A 269 8.79 -10.68 -22.98
C GLU A 269 7.43 -11.30 -22.70
N ASP A 270 6.63 -10.69 -21.81
CA ASP A 270 5.30 -11.16 -21.43
C ASP A 270 4.17 -10.39 -22.13
N PHE A 271 4.42 -9.13 -22.55
CA PHE A 271 3.47 -8.28 -23.26
C PHE A 271 4.17 -7.56 -24.44
N ALA A 272 4.14 -8.21 -25.61
CA ALA A 272 4.86 -7.76 -26.81
C ALA A 272 4.42 -6.37 -27.34
N GLU A 273 3.19 -5.93 -27.03
CA GLU A 273 2.68 -4.61 -27.37
C GLU A 273 3.17 -3.50 -26.43
N CYS A 274 3.92 -3.82 -25.37
CA CYS A 274 4.49 -2.81 -24.48
C CYS A 274 5.43 -1.88 -25.28
N PRO A 275 5.19 -0.55 -25.28
CA PRO A 275 6.03 0.39 -26.00
C PRO A 275 7.49 0.35 -25.49
N GLU A 276 8.47 0.36 -26.40
CA GLU A 276 9.90 0.27 -26.04
C GLU A 276 10.34 1.37 -25.06
N ALA A 277 9.82 2.59 -25.23
CA ALA A 277 10.12 3.71 -24.33
C ALA A 277 9.63 3.41 -22.90
N LEU A 278 8.42 2.86 -22.75
CA LEU A 278 7.85 2.49 -21.46
C LEU A 278 8.61 1.33 -20.82
N ALA A 279 8.96 0.31 -21.61
CA ALA A 279 9.76 -0.81 -21.13
C ALA A 279 11.09 -0.34 -20.53
N LYS A 280 11.79 0.59 -21.20
CA LYS A 280 13.05 1.18 -20.71
C LYS A 280 12.84 1.94 -19.39
N ILE A 281 11.78 2.73 -19.25
CA ILE A 281 11.46 3.45 -18.00
C ILE A 281 11.26 2.43 -16.88
N ILE A 282 10.40 1.41 -17.08
CA ILE A 282 10.13 0.36 -16.09
C ILE A 282 11.40 -0.35 -15.66
N MET A 283 12.24 -0.79 -16.61
CA MET A 283 13.49 -1.48 -16.31
C MET A 283 14.47 -0.59 -15.55
N THR A 284 14.55 0.71 -15.87
CA THR A 284 15.37 1.67 -15.13
C THR A 284 14.88 1.87 -13.70
N MET A 285 13.56 1.99 -13.50
CA MET A 285 12.97 2.06 -12.14
C MET A 285 13.31 0.81 -11.32
N MET A 286 13.33 -0.36 -11.96
CA MET A 286 13.55 -1.67 -11.34
C MET A 286 15.01 -2.14 -11.36
N ALA A 287 15.99 -1.29 -11.72
CA ALA A 287 17.39 -1.69 -11.70
C ALA A 287 17.79 -2.25 -10.32
N THR A 288 18.57 -3.35 -10.31
CA THR A 288 18.97 -4.03 -9.07
C THR A 288 19.83 -3.12 -8.21
N ASP A 289 20.82 -2.45 -8.82
CA ASP A 289 21.60 -1.39 -8.16
C ASP A 289 20.76 -0.11 -8.06
N SER A 290 20.57 0.40 -6.85
CA SER A 290 19.80 1.64 -6.64
C SER A 290 20.47 2.86 -7.30
N ASP A 291 21.78 2.86 -7.51
CA ASP A 291 22.50 3.94 -8.19
C ASP A 291 22.23 3.98 -9.71
N GLU A 292 21.71 2.90 -10.28
CA GLU A 292 21.28 2.82 -11.69
C GLU A 292 19.82 3.25 -11.90
N ARG A 293 19.06 3.49 -10.81
CA ARG A 293 17.69 4.00 -10.85
C ARG A 293 17.65 5.52 -10.99
N TYR A 294 16.48 6.05 -11.26
CA TYR A 294 16.20 7.49 -11.10
C TYR A 294 16.53 7.92 -9.66
N ALA A 295 17.04 9.15 -9.50
CA ALA A 295 17.38 9.67 -8.18
C ALA A 295 16.15 10.07 -7.36
N THR A 296 15.11 10.53 -8.04
CA THR A 296 13.88 11.02 -7.41
C THR A 296 12.65 10.51 -8.16
N ALA A 297 11.52 10.46 -7.47
CA ALA A 297 10.24 10.16 -8.12
C ALA A 297 9.82 11.28 -9.09
N PHE A 298 10.32 12.51 -8.91
CA PHE A 298 10.13 13.60 -9.85
C PHE A 298 10.77 13.28 -11.21
N GLU A 299 12.01 12.81 -11.26
CA GLU A 299 12.67 12.39 -12.52
C GLU A 299 11.87 11.29 -13.24
N VAL A 300 11.31 10.32 -12.49
CA VAL A 300 10.41 9.29 -13.04
C VAL A 300 9.19 9.95 -13.67
N SER A 301 8.54 10.87 -12.95
CA SER A 301 7.33 11.53 -13.44
C SER A 301 7.58 12.32 -14.72
N GLU A 302 8.73 12.97 -14.86
CA GLU A 302 9.11 13.69 -16.09
C GLU A 302 9.18 12.74 -17.29
N ASP A 303 9.82 11.57 -17.14
CA ASP A 303 9.92 10.61 -18.24
C ASP A 303 8.58 9.93 -18.56
N LEU A 304 7.74 9.67 -17.55
CA LEU A 304 6.37 9.20 -17.75
C LEU A 304 5.52 10.24 -18.51
N LEU A 305 5.66 11.52 -18.17
CA LEU A 305 4.98 12.61 -18.88
C LEU A 305 5.47 12.79 -20.32
N ARG A 306 6.78 12.56 -20.58
CA ARG A 306 7.32 12.53 -21.94
C ARG A 306 6.74 11.38 -22.74
N PHE A 307 6.65 10.19 -22.13
CA PHE A 307 6.00 9.05 -22.76
C PHE A 307 4.54 9.36 -23.17
N LEU A 308 3.75 10.00 -22.29
CA LEU A 308 2.37 10.39 -22.60
C LEU A 308 2.28 11.37 -23.78
N LYS A 309 3.34 12.15 -24.04
CA LYS A 309 3.46 13.10 -25.17
C LYS A 309 4.10 12.46 -26.41
N ASP A 310 4.35 11.16 -26.41
CA ASP A 310 5.06 10.41 -27.44
C ASP A 310 6.50 10.95 -27.68
N GLU A 311 7.15 11.49 -26.62
CA GLU A 311 8.54 11.94 -26.62
C GLU A 311 9.47 10.85 -26.06
N ALA A 312 10.75 10.88 -26.46
CA ALA A 312 11.72 9.95 -25.92
C ALA A 312 12.05 10.26 -24.44
N PRO A 313 12.13 9.24 -23.54
CA PRO A 313 12.51 9.45 -22.17
C PRO A 313 13.99 9.89 -22.07
N HIS A 314 14.33 10.62 -20.99
CA HIS A 314 15.74 10.99 -20.71
C HIS A 314 16.54 9.81 -20.18
N LEU A 315 15.89 8.97 -19.37
CA LEU A 315 16.49 7.88 -18.60
C LEU A 315 17.62 8.38 -17.67
N VAL A 316 18.24 7.48 -16.96
CA VAL A 316 19.39 7.80 -16.11
C VAL A 316 20.65 7.87 -16.98
N ASP A 317 21.43 8.96 -16.89
CA ASP A 317 22.73 9.04 -17.54
C ASP A 317 23.71 8.08 -16.84
N PRO A 318 24.25 7.08 -17.55
CA PRO A 318 25.21 6.14 -16.96
C PRO A 318 26.53 6.80 -16.52
N ASN A 319 26.81 8.03 -16.98
CA ASN A 319 27.99 8.81 -16.58
C ASN A 319 27.67 9.85 -15.49
N ARG A 320 26.47 9.84 -14.94
CA ARG A 320 26.10 10.73 -13.85
C ARG A 320 27.09 10.57 -12.69
N GLU A 321 27.73 11.69 -12.29
CA GLU A 321 28.56 11.70 -11.08
C GLU A 321 27.70 11.23 -9.91
N ARG A 322 28.14 10.12 -9.26
CA ARG A 322 27.49 9.63 -8.04
C ARG A 322 27.59 10.76 -7.03
N ALA A 323 26.44 11.34 -6.68
CA ALA A 323 26.39 12.38 -5.67
C ALA A 323 26.98 11.78 -4.39
N ASN A 324 28.21 12.15 -4.06
CA ASN A 324 28.84 11.80 -2.80
C ASN A 324 27.97 12.39 -1.70
N GLN A 325 27.39 11.53 -0.93
CA GLN A 325 26.59 11.80 0.25
C GLN A 325 27.41 12.37 1.39
#